data_81df1a5c4476caa6dbde680fb9d037a8
#
_entry.id   81df1a5c4476caa6dbde680fb9d037a8
#
_cell.length_a   1.000
_cell.length_b   1.000
_cell.length_c   1.000
_cell.angle_alpha   90.00
_cell.angle_beta   90.00
_cell.angle_gamma   90.00
#
_symmetry.space_group_name_H-M   'P 1'
#
loop_
_entity.id
_entity.type
_entity.pdbx_description
1 polymer ?
#
loop_
_entity_poly.entity_id
_entity_poly.type
_entity_poly.pdbx_seq_one_letter_code
_entity_poly.pdbx_strand_id
1 'polypeptide(L)'
;MKQTLRSSIILVTLLLGLVIPAKAQLDLDFTLVNKTGYDIKEVYVGPTTSEEWGDNVLKDVLKDGQSLELKFHPKATAEKWDIKVVYTDGETAWWKGYKLTEITKINLFWSKDKGSTATSE
;
A
#
# COMPACT_ATOMS: atom_id res chain seq x y z
N MET A 1 34.86 -19.34 5.75
CA MET A 1 34.67 -18.63 5.57
C MET A 1 35.11 -18.22 5.09
N LYS A 2 34.36 -18.54 5.69
CA LYS A 2 34.15 -18.05 5.27
C LYS A 2 34.38 -17.80 4.59
N GLN A 3 34.26 -18.36 4.88
CA GLN A 3 34.00 -17.96 4.27
C GLN A 3 34.06 -17.77 3.52
N THR A 4 34.36 -18.59 3.81
CA THR A 4 34.16 -18.13 3.17
C THR A 4 34.24 -17.95 2.33
N LEU A 5 34.15 -18.41 2.68
CA LEU A 5 33.75 -17.92 2.02
C LEU A 5 33.75 -17.89 1.47
N ARG A 6 33.35 -18.14 1.67
CA ARG A 6 32.99 -17.76 1.20
C ARG A 6 32.71 -17.46 0.62
N SER A 7 33.20 -18.13 0.70
CA SER A 7 32.73 -17.55 0.26
C SER A 7 32.54 -17.25 -0.40
N SER A 8 32.37 -17.68 -0.35
CA SER A 8 31.84 -16.97 -0.75
C SER A 8 31.59 -16.61 -1.43
N ILE A 9 31.25 -16.84 -1.32
CA ILE A 9 30.66 -16.07 -1.75
C ILE A 9 30.42 -15.68 -2.29
N ILE A 10 30.25 -16.01 -2.24
CA ILE A 10 29.69 -15.21 -2.58
C ILE A 10 29.44 -14.87 -3.06
N LEU A 11 29.39 -15.15 -3.10
CA LEU A 11 28.78 -14.37 -3.34
C LEU A 11 28.51 -13.94 -3.74
N VAL A 12 28.48 -14.26 -3.96
CA VAL A 12 27.97 -13.33 -4.12
C VAL A 12 27.65 -12.98 -4.58
N THR A 13 27.42 -13.18 -4.75
CA THR A 13 26.93 -12.36 -4.89
C THR A 13 26.62 -11.91 -5.28
N LEU A 14 26.43 -12.19 -5.53
CA LEU A 14 26.02 -11.40 -5.62
C LEU A 14 25.76 -10.95 -5.80
N LEU A 15 25.63 -10.99 -5.93
CA LEU A 15 25.18 -10.28 -5.89
C LEU A 15 24.93 -9.85 -6.24
N LEU A 16 24.73 -9.99 -6.11
CA LEU A 16 24.28 -9.45 -6.40
C LEU A 16 23.77 -8.92 -6.75
N GLY A 17 24.73 -8.64 -7.05
CA GLY A 17 23.92 -7.63 -7.67
C GLY A 17 22.49 -7.94 -7.71
N LEU A 18 22.23 -8.87 -7.09
CA LEU A 18 20.84 -9.14 -6.93
C LEU A 18 20.13 -7.88 -6.45
N VAL A 19 19.21 -7.41 -7.23
CA VAL A 19 18.37 -6.33 -6.79
C VAL A 19 17.31 -6.93 -5.89
N ILE A 20 17.37 -6.54 -4.62
CA ILE A 20 16.40 -7.01 -3.67
C ILE A 20 15.25 -6.02 -3.64
N PRO A 21 14.04 -6.43 -3.92
CA PRO A 21 12.89 -5.54 -3.80
C PRO A 21 12.83 -4.95 -2.40
N ALA A 22 12.36 -3.74 -2.29
CA ALA A 22 12.22 -3.07 -1.01
C ALA A 22 11.28 -3.81 -0.08
N LYS A 23 10.38 -4.65 -0.62
CA LYS A 23 9.40 -5.37 0.19
C LYS A 23 9.65 -6.86 0.14
N ALA A 24 9.47 -7.51 1.28
CA ALA A 24 9.47 -8.95 1.35
C ALA A 24 8.25 -9.51 0.62
N GLN A 25 8.33 -10.77 0.21
CA GLN A 25 7.35 -11.38 -0.66
C GLN A 25 5.90 -11.29 -0.14
N LEU A 26 5.65 -11.44 1.13
CA LEU A 26 4.30 -11.41 1.68
C LEU A 26 4.04 -10.14 2.48
N ASP A 27 4.92 -9.15 2.35
CA ASP A 27 4.73 -7.89 3.05
C ASP A 27 3.75 -7.03 2.27
N LEU A 28 2.58 -6.81 2.84
CA LEU A 28 1.52 -5.99 2.24
C LEU A 28 1.44 -4.61 2.86
N ASP A 29 2.27 -4.33 3.87
CA ASP A 29 2.25 -3.04 4.56
C ASP A 29 2.64 -1.92 3.61
N PHE A 30 1.93 -0.82 3.69
CA PHE A 30 2.23 0.33 2.82
C PHE A 30 1.77 1.63 3.48
N THR A 31 2.27 2.74 2.94
CA THR A 31 1.88 4.08 3.37
C THR A 31 0.85 4.63 2.39
N LEU A 32 -0.27 5.11 2.91
CA LEU A 32 -1.30 5.76 2.13
C LEU A 32 -1.19 7.26 2.35
N VAL A 33 -1.07 8.03 1.27
CA VAL A 33 -0.95 9.48 1.36
C VAL A 33 -2.20 10.12 0.77
N ASN A 34 -2.85 10.96 1.56
CA ASN A 34 -4.02 11.69 1.08
C ASN A 34 -3.59 12.95 0.36
N LYS A 35 -3.66 12.94 -0.97
CA LYS A 35 -3.40 14.12 -1.81
C LYS A 35 -4.63 14.49 -2.62
N THR A 36 -5.82 14.16 -2.08
CA THR A 36 -7.07 14.40 -2.80
C THR A 36 -7.54 15.85 -2.75
N GLY A 37 -7.00 16.63 -1.83
CA GLY A 37 -7.50 17.99 -1.58
C GLY A 37 -8.63 18.03 -0.56
N TYR A 38 -9.04 16.89 -0.03
CA TYR A 38 -10.16 16.79 0.91
C TYR A 38 -9.82 15.91 2.09
N ASP A 39 -10.49 16.12 3.21
CA ASP A 39 -10.27 15.33 4.41
C ASP A 39 -11.05 14.03 4.32
N ILE A 40 -10.40 12.94 4.75
CA ILE A 40 -10.97 11.60 4.73
C ILE A 40 -11.30 11.18 6.15
N LYS A 41 -12.51 10.68 6.37
CA LYS A 41 -12.90 10.24 7.70
C LYS A 41 -12.89 8.73 7.89
N GLU A 42 -12.91 7.94 6.81
CA GLU A 42 -12.86 6.49 6.89
C GLU A 42 -12.02 5.94 5.75
N VAL A 43 -11.23 4.92 6.05
CA VAL A 43 -10.44 4.20 5.05
C VAL A 43 -10.66 2.71 5.25
N TYR A 44 -10.95 2.01 4.16
CA TYR A 44 -11.12 0.56 4.14
C TYR A 44 -10.20 -0.03 3.09
N VAL A 45 -9.61 -1.17 3.39
CA VAL A 45 -8.77 -1.91 2.45
C VAL A 45 -9.28 -3.35 2.44
N GLY A 46 -9.58 -3.86 1.26
CA GLY A 46 -10.10 -5.21 1.12
C GLY A 46 -9.59 -5.89 -0.13
N PRO A 47 -9.61 -7.24 -0.15
CA PRO A 47 -9.20 -7.97 -1.34
C PRO A 47 -10.10 -7.65 -2.54
N THR A 48 -9.50 -7.51 -3.70
CA THR A 48 -10.24 -7.20 -4.93
C THR A 48 -11.30 -8.26 -5.23
N THR A 49 -11.04 -9.50 -4.84
CA THR A 49 -11.94 -10.62 -5.11
C THR A 49 -13.07 -10.75 -4.10
N SER A 50 -13.08 -9.93 -3.06
CA SER A 50 -14.09 -9.98 -2.00
C SER A 50 -14.81 -8.65 -1.93
N GLU A 51 -16.09 -8.66 -1.54
CA GLU A 51 -16.83 -7.43 -1.33
C GLU A 51 -16.83 -7.03 0.15
N GLU A 52 -16.07 -7.73 0.97
CA GLU A 52 -15.97 -7.44 2.39
C GLU A 52 -14.83 -6.49 2.64
N TRP A 53 -15.13 -5.36 3.24
CA TRP A 53 -14.14 -4.30 3.45
C TRP A 53 -13.47 -4.35 4.81
N GLY A 54 -14.01 -5.10 5.76
CA GLY A 54 -13.47 -5.11 7.11
C GLY A 54 -13.76 -3.80 7.83
N ASP A 55 -12.88 -3.44 8.74
CA ASP A 55 -13.08 -2.28 9.60
C ASP A 55 -12.41 -1.03 9.02
N ASN A 56 -12.97 0.14 9.39
CA ASN A 56 -12.32 1.40 9.12
C ASN A 56 -10.98 1.43 9.87
N VAL A 57 -9.89 1.70 9.15
CA VAL A 57 -8.55 1.68 9.73
C VAL A 57 -8.11 3.03 10.28
N LEU A 58 -8.91 4.08 10.09
CA LEU A 58 -8.58 5.40 10.64
C LEU A 58 -9.09 5.54 12.07
N LYS A 59 -8.27 6.15 12.92
CA LYS A 59 -8.71 6.56 14.25
C LYS A 59 -9.15 8.02 14.24
N ASP A 60 -8.46 8.82 13.45
CA ASP A 60 -8.74 10.25 13.32
C ASP A 60 -8.82 10.60 11.85
N VAL A 61 -9.41 11.75 11.55
CA VAL A 61 -9.50 12.25 10.19
C VAL A 61 -8.10 12.31 9.56
N LEU A 62 -7.98 11.80 8.35
CA LEU A 62 -6.76 11.89 7.55
C LEU A 62 -6.89 13.13 6.66
N LYS A 63 -6.25 14.20 7.07
CA LYS A 63 -6.35 15.46 6.35
C LYS A 63 -5.57 15.43 5.04
N ASP A 64 -5.95 16.31 4.13
CA ASP A 64 -5.19 16.45 2.90
C ASP A 64 -3.72 16.69 3.23
N GLY A 65 -2.85 15.94 2.57
CA GLY A 65 -1.41 16.01 2.78
C GLY A 65 -0.88 15.05 3.86
N GLN A 66 -1.76 14.44 4.64
CA GLN A 66 -1.33 13.51 5.69
C GLN A 66 -1.18 12.10 5.18
N SER A 67 -0.39 11.32 5.91
CA SER A 67 -0.10 9.92 5.58
C SER A 67 -0.60 8.99 6.66
N LEU A 68 -0.92 7.77 6.26
CA LEU A 68 -1.37 6.70 7.15
C LEU A 68 -0.54 5.46 6.82
N GLU A 69 0.06 4.85 7.85
CA GLU A 69 0.75 3.58 7.65
C GLU A 69 -0.22 2.45 7.90
N LEU A 70 -0.38 1.59 6.90
CA LEU A 70 -1.28 0.44 6.96
C LEU A 70 -0.48 -0.83 7.18
N LYS A 71 -0.84 -1.56 8.24
CA LYS A 71 -0.22 -2.82 8.60
C LYS A 71 -1.21 -3.95 8.36
N PHE A 72 -0.75 -5.01 7.75
CA PHE A 72 -1.61 -6.15 7.41
C PHE A 72 -1.38 -7.29 8.38
N HIS A 73 -2.43 -8.08 8.56
CA HIS A 73 -2.32 -9.33 9.31
C HIS A 73 -1.36 -10.25 8.57
N PRO A 74 -0.48 -10.96 9.29
CA PRO A 74 0.51 -11.84 8.64
C PRO A 74 -0.10 -12.91 7.75
N LYS A 75 -1.35 -13.24 7.94
CA LYS A 75 -2.03 -14.26 7.13
C LYS A 75 -2.79 -13.70 5.94
N ALA A 76 -2.72 -12.40 5.71
CA ALA A 76 -3.37 -11.80 4.55
C ALA A 76 -2.63 -12.25 3.28
N THR A 77 -3.34 -12.83 2.33
CA THR A 77 -2.72 -13.46 1.16
C THR A 77 -3.31 -13.09 -0.18
N ALA A 78 -4.31 -12.22 -0.23
CA ALA A 78 -4.90 -11.85 -1.50
C ALA A 78 -3.86 -11.21 -2.41
N GLU A 79 -4.00 -11.42 -3.71
CA GLU A 79 -3.04 -10.94 -4.69
C GLU A 79 -3.22 -9.45 -4.95
N LYS A 80 -4.45 -8.98 -5.02
CA LYS A 80 -4.75 -7.59 -5.29
C LYS A 80 -5.74 -7.04 -4.27
N TRP A 81 -5.63 -5.75 -4.03
CA TRP A 81 -6.40 -5.08 -2.99
C TRP A 81 -7.03 -3.81 -3.51
N ASP A 82 -8.19 -3.49 -2.95
CA ASP A 82 -8.93 -2.27 -3.26
C ASP A 82 -8.92 -1.37 -2.04
N ILE A 83 -9.02 -0.07 -2.29
CA ILE A 83 -9.08 0.94 -1.24
C ILE A 83 -10.40 1.70 -1.41
N LYS A 84 -11.10 1.89 -0.30
CA LYS A 84 -12.32 2.69 -0.26
C LYS A 84 -12.15 3.76 0.79
N VAL A 85 -12.50 5.00 0.44
CA VAL A 85 -12.47 6.08 1.42
C VAL A 85 -13.85 6.72 1.51
N VAL A 86 -14.15 7.26 2.68
CA VAL A 86 -15.33 8.10 2.90
C VAL A 86 -14.80 9.46 3.34
N TYR A 87 -15.14 10.49 2.58
CA TYR A 87 -14.74 11.86 2.91
C TYR A 87 -15.61 12.42 4.02
N THR A 88 -15.15 13.52 4.62
CA THR A 88 -15.89 14.12 5.74
C THR A 88 -17.28 14.62 5.33
N ASP A 89 -17.51 14.86 4.05
CA ASP A 89 -18.83 15.26 3.56
C ASP A 89 -19.74 14.07 3.24
N GLY A 90 -19.26 12.84 3.48
CA GLY A 90 -20.03 11.63 3.25
C GLY A 90 -19.84 11.00 1.87
N GLU A 91 -19.15 11.67 0.96
CA GLU A 91 -18.88 11.11 -0.36
C GLU A 91 -17.89 9.95 -0.26
N THR A 92 -18.00 9.00 -1.17
CA THR A 92 -17.18 7.80 -1.19
C THR A 92 -16.37 7.72 -2.48
N ALA A 93 -15.15 7.22 -2.40
CA ALA A 93 -14.31 7.00 -3.57
C ALA A 93 -13.59 5.66 -3.43
N TRP A 94 -13.25 5.07 -4.58
CA TRP A 94 -12.60 3.77 -4.64
C TRP A 94 -11.36 3.83 -5.53
N TRP A 95 -10.34 3.04 -5.14
CA TRP A 95 -9.15 2.79 -5.95
C TRP A 95 -8.96 1.28 -5.94
N LYS A 96 -8.82 0.66 -7.11
CA LYS A 96 -8.94 -0.80 -7.21
C LYS A 96 -7.73 -1.47 -7.84
N GLY A 97 -7.44 -2.70 -7.40
CA GLY A 97 -6.52 -3.57 -8.09
C GLY A 97 -5.06 -3.38 -7.81
N TYR A 98 -4.68 -3.03 -6.58
CA TYR A 98 -3.27 -2.80 -6.23
C TYR A 98 -2.60 -4.07 -5.74
N LYS A 99 -1.44 -4.35 -6.32
CA LYS A 99 -0.63 -5.49 -5.93
C LYS A 99 0.34 -5.02 -4.85
N LEU A 100 -0.08 -5.13 -3.60
CA LEU A 100 0.62 -4.50 -2.48
C LEU A 100 1.98 -5.12 -2.18
N THR A 101 2.26 -6.34 -2.66
CA THR A 101 3.60 -6.91 -2.51
C THR A 101 4.65 -6.13 -3.29
N GLU A 102 4.22 -5.30 -4.25
CA GLU A 102 5.13 -4.51 -5.09
C GLU A 102 5.08 -3.02 -4.76
N ILE A 103 4.34 -2.65 -3.74
CA ILE A 103 4.05 -1.24 -3.48
C ILE A 103 4.40 -0.93 -2.03
N THR A 104 5.11 0.19 -1.82
CA THR A 104 5.42 0.69 -0.48
C THR A 104 4.62 1.94 -0.14
N LYS A 105 4.11 2.64 -1.15
CA LYS A 105 3.37 3.87 -0.95
C LYS A 105 2.34 4.05 -2.05
N ILE A 106 1.14 4.50 -1.69
CA ILE A 106 0.10 4.89 -2.63
C ILE A 106 -0.29 6.33 -2.32
N ASN A 107 -0.23 7.19 -3.33
CA ASN A 107 -0.68 8.57 -3.23
C ASN A 107 -2.05 8.67 -3.87
N LEU A 108 -3.05 9.10 -3.13
CA LEU A 108 -4.42 9.25 -3.62
C LEU A 108 -4.65 10.68 -4.10
N PHE A 109 -5.21 10.80 -5.29
CA PHE A 109 -5.56 12.09 -5.88
C PHE A 109 -7.02 12.12 -6.28
N TRP A 110 -7.57 13.31 -6.34
CA TRP A 110 -8.89 13.51 -6.90
C TRP A 110 -8.90 14.82 -7.68
N SER A 111 -9.55 14.83 -8.83
CA SER A 111 -9.77 16.06 -9.58
C SER A 111 -11.13 15.99 -10.25
N LYS A 112 -11.68 17.16 -10.52
CA LYS A 112 -12.97 17.27 -11.19
C LYS A 112 -12.92 16.62 -12.58
N ASP A 113 -11.81 16.77 -13.28
CA ASP A 113 -11.67 16.27 -14.64
C ASP A 113 -11.45 14.76 -14.70
N LYS A 114 -10.61 14.22 -13.80
CA LYS A 114 -10.18 12.82 -13.88
C LYS A 114 -10.81 11.92 -12.83
N GLY A 115 -11.48 12.52 -11.84
CA GLY A 115 -12.01 11.73 -10.73
C GLY A 115 -10.90 11.24 -9.81
N SER A 116 -11.07 10.04 -9.29
CA SER A 116 -10.12 9.43 -8.35
C SER A 116 -8.99 8.78 -9.12
N THR A 117 -7.77 9.21 -8.85
CA THR A 117 -6.55 8.64 -9.46
C THR A 117 -5.53 8.38 -8.38
N ALA A 118 -4.47 7.65 -8.71
CA ALA A 118 -3.41 7.36 -7.76
C ALA A 118 -2.09 7.15 -8.46
N THR A 119 -1.01 7.39 -7.71
CA THR A 119 0.33 6.95 -8.11
C THR A 119 0.85 6.02 -7.02
N SER A 120 1.73 5.11 -7.39
CA SER A 120 2.31 4.16 -6.43
C SER A 120 3.81 4.09 -6.59
N GLU A 121 4.48 3.72 -5.49
CA GLU A 121 5.92 3.57 -5.44
C GLU A 121 6.29 2.25 -4.82
#